data_e8198ef296ff87e7c473eb891aab25f4
#
_entry.id   e8198ef296ff87e7c473eb891aab25f4
#
_cell.length_a   1.000
_cell.length_b   1.000
_cell.length_c   1.000
_cell.angle_alpha   90.00
_cell.angle_beta   90.00
_cell.angle_gamma   90.00
#
_symmetry.space_group_name_H-M   'P 1'
#
loop_
_entity.id
_entity.type
_entity.pdbx_description
1 polymer ?
#
loop_
_entity_poly.entity_id
_entity_poly.type
_entity_poly.pdbx_seq_one_letter_code
_entity_poly.pdbx_strand_id
1 'polypeptide(L)'
;MTASFVKERNEALFSLDRQKITEYFRTRGSDVPKNDIVFWAAVYKCICNIKDAPAELKEHAEIWLRCHGMSSKIAVPRPYIHVYK
;
A
#
# COMPACT_ATOMS: atom_id res chain seq x y z
N MET A 1 16.47 -12.81 6.13
CA MET A 1 15.53 -13.81 5.69
C MET A 1 14.35 -13.17 5.02
N THR A 2 14.05 -13.64 3.84
CA THR A 2 12.96 -13.06 3.04
C THR A 2 11.62 -13.19 3.73
N ALA A 3 11.37 -14.35 4.33
CA ALA A 3 10.11 -14.61 5.02
C ALA A 3 9.86 -13.65 6.17
N SER A 4 10.92 -13.30 6.90
CA SER A 4 10.80 -12.35 8.01
C SER A 4 10.39 -10.97 7.53
N PHE A 5 10.98 -10.51 6.43
CA PHE A 5 10.66 -9.20 5.90
C PHE A 5 9.20 -9.14 5.44
N VAL A 6 8.75 -10.19 4.77
CA VAL A 6 7.37 -10.25 4.30
C VAL A 6 6.41 -10.26 5.49
N LYS A 7 6.72 -11.03 6.51
CA LYS A 7 5.88 -11.12 7.69
C LYS A 7 5.80 -9.78 8.42
N GLU A 8 6.94 -9.13 8.62
CA GLU A 8 6.96 -7.83 9.29
C GLU A 8 6.17 -6.79 8.51
N ARG A 9 6.36 -6.76 7.19
CA ARG A 9 5.63 -5.82 6.35
C ARG A 9 4.12 -6.07 6.48
N ASN A 10 3.70 -7.32 6.37
CA ASN A 10 2.29 -7.65 6.41
C ASN A 10 1.68 -7.32 7.75
N GLU A 11 2.38 -7.63 8.84
CA GLU A 11 1.87 -7.30 10.16
C GLU A 11 1.68 -5.79 10.33
N ALA A 12 2.64 -5.01 9.88
CA ALA A 12 2.53 -3.56 9.97
C ALA A 12 1.37 -3.03 9.15
N LEU A 13 1.31 -3.42 7.88
CA LEU A 13 0.28 -2.90 6.98
C LEU A 13 -1.10 -3.37 7.36
N PHE A 14 -1.24 -4.63 7.75
CA PHE A 14 -2.54 -5.20 8.06
C PHE A 14 -3.09 -4.71 9.40
N SER A 15 -2.23 -4.16 10.26
CA SER A 15 -2.68 -3.63 11.54
C SER A 15 -3.53 -2.37 11.36
N LEU A 16 -3.35 -1.67 10.26
CA LEU A 16 -3.97 -0.37 9.99
C LEU A 16 -3.68 0.63 11.10
N ASP A 17 -2.57 0.43 11.79
CA ASP A 17 -2.11 1.33 12.84
C ASP A 17 -1.06 2.25 12.25
N ARG A 18 -1.38 3.54 12.15
CA ARG A 18 -0.51 4.50 11.50
C ARG A 18 0.88 4.53 12.14
N GLN A 19 0.94 4.43 13.45
CA GLN A 19 2.22 4.48 14.15
C GLN A 19 3.08 3.28 13.79
N LYS A 20 2.51 2.08 13.81
CA LYS A 20 3.25 0.87 13.46
C LYS A 20 3.74 0.91 12.02
N ILE A 21 2.88 1.36 11.11
CA ILE A 21 3.25 1.45 9.71
C ILE A 21 4.35 2.47 9.52
N THR A 22 4.23 3.63 10.17
CA THR A 22 5.24 4.67 10.08
C THR A 22 6.59 4.17 10.59
N GLU A 23 6.58 3.47 11.71
CA GLU A 23 7.83 2.92 12.27
C GLU A 23 8.44 1.90 11.34
N TYR A 24 7.60 1.06 10.73
CA TYR A 24 8.10 0.07 9.79
C TYR A 24 8.83 0.73 8.63
N PHE A 25 8.21 1.73 8.01
CA PHE A 25 8.83 2.41 6.88
C PHE A 25 10.08 3.16 7.30
N ARG A 26 10.04 3.78 8.48
CA ARG A 26 11.17 4.55 8.98
C ARG A 26 12.39 3.65 9.22
N THR A 27 12.17 2.46 9.76
CA THR A 27 13.28 1.53 9.99
C THR A 27 13.88 1.02 8.68
N ARG A 28 13.13 1.13 7.58
CA ARG A 28 13.63 0.74 6.27
C ARG A 28 14.26 1.92 5.52
N GLY A 29 14.32 3.08 6.15
CA GLY A 29 14.90 4.25 5.52
C GLY A 29 14.00 4.91 4.50
N SER A 30 12.71 4.58 4.53
CA SER A 30 11.75 5.16 3.61
C SER A 30 11.11 6.41 4.20
N ASP A 31 10.84 7.37 3.34
CA ASP A 31 10.10 8.56 3.75
C ASP A 31 8.63 8.23 3.88
N VAL A 32 8.01 8.82 4.90
CA VAL A 32 6.58 8.62 5.14
C VAL A 32 5.84 9.89 4.78
N PRO A 33 4.82 9.80 3.92
CA PRO A 33 4.05 10.98 3.55
C PRO A 33 3.41 11.62 4.77
N LYS A 34 3.45 12.95 4.82
CA LYS A 34 2.84 13.69 5.92
C LYS A 34 1.35 13.87 5.71
N ASN A 35 0.93 13.90 4.47
CA ASN A 35 -0.49 14.03 4.15
C ASN A 35 -1.20 12.71 4.40
N ASP A 36 -2.27 12.75 5.20
CA ASP A 36 -2.97 11.53 5.58
C ASP A 36 -3.56 10.78 4.39
N ILE A 37 -4.12 11.50 3.44
CA ILE A 37 -4.71 10.85 2.28
C ILE A 37 -3.64 10.13 1.46
N VAL A 38 -2.50 10.79 1.27
CA VAL A 38 -1.39 10.19 0.52
C VAL A 38 -0.84 8.99 1.29
N PHE A 39 -0.71 9.11 2.60
CA PHE A 39 -0.22 8.03 3.45
C PHE A 39 -1.11 6.78 3.30
N TRP A 40 -2.41 6.96 3.51
CA TRP A 40 -3.33 5.82 3.47
C TRP A 40 -3.51 5.29 2.06
N ALA A 41 -3.42 6.16 1.04
CA ALA A 41 -3.47 5.69 -0.34
C ALA A 41 -2.31 4.73 -0.62
N ALA A 42 -1.11 5.08 -0.17
CA ALA A 42 0.04 4.22 -0.36
C ALA A 42 -0.14 2.89 0.37
N VAL A 43 -0.61 2.94 1.62
CA VAL A 43 -0.82 1.74 2.42
C VAL A 43 -1.87 0.84 1.76
N TYR A 44 -3.00 1.41 1.38
CA TYR A 44 -4.08 0.60 0.81
C TYR A 44 -3.72 0.04 -0.57
N LYS A 45 -2.98 0.80 -1.37
CA LYS A 45 -2.50 0.27 -2.65
C LYS A 45 -1.57 -0.93 -2.43
N CYS A 46 -0.70 -0.84 -1.44
CA CYS A 46 0.16 -1.96 -1.10
C CYS A 46 -0.65 -3.18 -0.67
N ILE A 47 -1.65 -2.96 0.20
CA ILE A 47 -2.48 -4.06 0.69
C ILE A 47 -3.20 -4.75 -0.47
N CYS A 48 -3.74 -3.99 -1.40
CA CYS A 48 -4.45 -4.55 -2.55
C CYS A 48 -3.54 -5.40 -3.42
N ASN A 49 -2.25 -5.14 -3.37
CA ASN A 49 -1.28 -5.86 -4.20
C ASN A 49 -0.51 -6.93 -3.43
N ILE A 50 -0.85 -7.17 -2.17
CA ILE A 50 -0.27 -8.25 -1.39
C ILE A 50 -1.12 -9.48 -1.59
N LYS A 51 -0.51 -10.52 -2.12
CA LYS A 51 -1.23 -11.73 -2.46
C LYS A 51 -1.88 -12.38 -1.24
N ASP A 52 -1.20 -12.35 -0.11
CA ASP A 52 -1.65 -13.00 1.11
C ASP A 52 -2.55 -12.15 1.99
N ALA A 53 -2.91 -10.95 1.53
CA ALA A 53 -3.77 -10.09 2.33
C ALA A 53 -5.16 -10.70 2.48
N PRO A 54 -5.77 -10.55 3.66
CA PRO A 54 -7.14 -11.05 3.86
C PRO A 54 -8.10 -10.40 2.88
N ALA A 55 -9.06 -11.17 2.39
CA ALA A 55 -10.02 -10.67 1.40
C ALA A 55 -10.79 -9.46 1.92
N GLU A 56 -11.18 -9.50 3.19
CA GLU A 56 -11.93 -8.38 3.78
C GLU A 56 -11.10 -7.12 3.80
N LEU A 57 -9.82 -7.26 4.10
CA LEU A 57 -8.92 -6.11 4.15
C LEU A 57 -8.69 -5.54 2.77
N LYS A 58 -8.54 -6.40 1.77
CA LYS A 58 -8.40 -5.96 0.39
C LYS A 58 -9.64 -5.21 -0.08
N GLU A 59 -10.80 -5.72 0.27
CA GLU A 59 -12.06 -5.08 -0.10
C GLU A 59 -12.16 -3.70 0.55
N HIS A 60 -11.82 -3.62 1.82
CA HIS A 60 -11.82 -2.34 2.52
C HIS A 60 -10.89 -1.34 1.84
N ALA A 61 -9.70 -1.81 1.49
CA ALA A 61 -8.72 -0.95 0.82
C ALA A 61 -9.20 -0.47 -0.54
N GLU A 62 -9.81 -1.36 -1.31
CA GLU A 62 -10.33 -0.99 -2.62
C GLU A 62 -11.46 0.03 -2.52
N ILE A 63 -12.35 -0.16 -1.54
CA ILE A 63 -13.46 0.77 -1.32
C ILE A 63 -12.91 2.14 -0.95
N TRP A 64 -11.94 2.17 -0.02
CA TRP A 64 -11.34 3.43 0.40
C TRP A 64 -10.71 4.17 -0.79
N LEU A 65 -9.94 3.43 -1.59
CA LEU A 65 -9.28 4.04 -2.75
C LEU A 65 -10.29 4.55 -3.77
N ARG A 66 -11.33 3.77 -4.02
CA ARG A 66 -12.38 4.16 -4.96
C ARG A 66 -13.11 5.41 -4.49
N CYS A 67 -13.39 5.48 -3.19
CA CYS A 67 -14.07 6.65 -2.62
C CYS A 67 -13.25 7.91 -2.76
N HIS A 68 -11.94 7.77 -2.88
CA HIS A 68 -11.05 8.91 -3.04
C HIS A 68 -10.61 9.10 -4.49
N GLY A 69 -11.30 8.43 -5.41
CA GLY A 69 -11.00 8.57 -6.83
C GLY A 69 -9.69 7.97 -7.27
N MET A 70 -9.22 6.96 -6.55
CA MET A 70 -7.95 6.31 -6.83
C MET A 70 -8.12 4.87 -7.27
N SER A 71 -7.10 4.35 -7.97
CA SER A 71 -7.11 2.98 -8.41
C SER A 71 -6.36 2.10 -7.39
N SER A 72 -6.82 0.85 -7.24
CA SER A 72 -6.14 -0.11 -6.40
C SER A 72 -4.83 -0.59 -7.03
N LYS A 73 -4.62 -0.31 -8.30
CA LYS A 73 -3.41 -0.70 -8.98
C LYS A 73 -2.30 0.31 -8.71
N ILE A 74 -1.09 -0.21 -8.53
CA ILE A 74 0.06 0.66 -8.35
C ILE A 74 0.40 1.27 -9.71
N ALA A 75 0.52 2.59 -9.74
CA ALA A 75 0.85 3.30 -10.97
C ALA A 75 2.25 2.92 -11.41
N VAL A 76 2.38 2.51 -12.65
CA VAL A 76 3.67 2.15 -13.22
C VAL A 76 3.95 3.12 -14.36
N PRO A 77 5.11 3.78 -14.34
CA PRO A 77 5.45 4.67 -15.46
C PRO A 77 5.45 3.90 -16.76
N ARG A 78 4.86 4.50 -17.77
CA ARG A 78 4.78 3.84 -19.04
C ARG A 78 5.36 4.69 -20.11
N PRO A 79 6.19 4.15 -20.86
CA PRO A 79 6.60 4.85 -22.05
C PRO A 79 5.51 4.84 -23.05
N TYR A 80 4.69 4.02 -22.86
CA TYR A 80 3.76 3.75 -23.57
C TYR A 80 2.39 3.75 -23.45
N ILE A 81 2.19 4.00 -23.58
CA ILE A 81 1.12 3.90 -23.26
C ILE A 81 0.27 4.04 -24.19
N HIS A 82 1.08 3.77 -24.38
CA HIS A 82 0.71 3.68 -24.93
C HIS A 82 0.50 3.62 -25.84
N VAL A 83 0.54 3.52 -26.21
CA VAL A 83 0.57 3.39 -26.83
C VAL A 83 0.09 3.29 -27.73
N TYR A 84 0.24 3.36 -27.85
CA TYR A 84 0.02 3.23 -28.35
C TYR A 84 -0.18 3.43 -29.18
N LYS A 85 -0.28 3.47 -29.61
CA LYS A 85 -0.23 3.50 -30.02
C LYS A 85 -0.56 3.39 -30.39
#